data_d44382e3af14b9e039b3c08311854cdc
#
_entry.id   d44382e3af14b9e039b3c08311854cdc
#
_cell.length_a   1.000
_cell.length_b   1.000
_cell.length_c   1.000
_cell.angle_alpha   90.00
_cell.angle_beta   90.00
_cell.angle_gamma   90.00
#
_symmetry.space_group_name_H-M   'P 1'
#
loop_
_entity.id
_entity.type
_entity.pdbx_description
1 polymer ?
#
loop_
_entity_poly.entity_id
_entity_poly.type
_entity_poly.pdbx_seq_one_letter_code
_entity_poly.pdbx_strand_id
1 'polypeptide(L)'
;YKQYNDESTKAQAIDDKRREFFTNNTKKYFNDEFKGFEFNVGDKKLTYKPKNVEETVNAQSDLSNFINKYLDDDGNLTNAKDYHTALSMAMNPLGYAKFFYEQGKADAVNDVVRDGKNVNMNVRTNVDTSTPGPKFRVLQDTNDFGRGLKIKSKK
;
A
#
# COMPACT_ATOMS: atom_id res chain seq x y z
N TYR A 1 40.67 -41.45 -3.95
CA TYR A 1 39.33 -41.50 -4.59
C TYR A 1 38.24 -41.80 -3.58
N LYS A 2 38.39 -42.73 -2.64
CA LYS A 2 37.36 -43.02 -1.61
C LYS A 2 37.13 -41.84 -0.67
N GLN A 3 38.18 -41.18 -0.16
CA GLN A 3 38.05 -40.03 0.73
C GLN A 3 37.29 -38.84 0.06
N TYR A 4 37.55 -38.56 -1.21
CA TYR A 4 36.86 -37.52 -1.96
C TYR A 4 35.36 -37.81 -2.14
N ASN A 5 35.02 -39.06 -2.46
CA ASN A 5 33.62 -39.48 -2.56
C ASN A 5 32.89 -39.42 -1.22
N ASP A 6 33.58 -39.79 -0.11
CA ASP A 6 32.99 -39.74 1.23
C ASP A 6 32.77 -38.30 1.71
N GLU A 7 33.66 -37.36 1.37
CA GLU A 7 33.49 -35.94 1.67
C GLU A 7 32.37 -35.31 0.83
N SER A 8 32.30 -35.65 -0.47
CA SER A 8 31.25 -35.17 -1.37
C SER A 8 29.87 -35.65 -0.92
N THR A 9 29.73 -36.93 -0.56
CA THR A 9 28.47 -37.49 -0.06
C THR A 9 28.05 -36.88 1.29
N LYS A 10 29.00 -36.59 2.16
CA LYS A 10 28.70 -35.87 3.43
C LYS A 10 28.28 -34.45 3.18
N ALA A 11 28.91 -33.72 2.26
CA ALA A 11 28.55 -32.38 1.91
C ALA A 11 27.12 -32.31 1.33
N GLN A 12 26.78 -33.21 0.41
CA GLN A 12 25.44 -33.33 -0.13
C GLN A 12 24.39 -33.62 0.95
N ALA A 13 24.67 -34.59 1.84
CA ALA A 13 23.76 -34.92 2.94
C ALA A 13 23.54 -33.76 3.92
N ILE A 14 24.52 -32.87 4.10
CA ILE A 14 24.40 -31.67 4.92
C ILE A 14 23.52 -30.63 4.17
N ASP A 15 23.72 -30.45 2.89
CA ASP A 15 22.93 -29.49 2.09
C ASP A 15 21.47 -29.93 1.97
N ASP A 16 21.22 -31.22 1.78
CA ASP A 16 19.85 -31.76 1.75
C ASP A 16 19.11 -31.53 3.07
N LYS A 17 19.80 -31.79 4.21
CA LYS A 17 19.22 -31.46 5.53
C LYS A 17 18.96 -29.99 5.75
N ARG A 18 19.83 -29.10 5.26
CA ARG A 18 19.63 -27.64 5.33
C ARG A 18 18.44 -27.21 4.51
N ARG A 19 18.29 -27.73 3.30
CA ARG A 19 17.14 -27.46 2.44
C ARG A 19 15.84 -27.96 3.05
N GLU A 20 15.84 -29.18 3.57
CA GLU A 20 14.67 -29.73 4.25
C GLU A 20 14.28 -28.89 5.47
N PHE A 21 15.24 -28.52 6.30
CA PHE A 21 15.01 -27.67 7.47
C PHE A 21 14.46 -26.29 7.07
N PHE A 22 15.03 -25.68 6.04
CA PHE A 22 14.58 -24.40 5.51
C PHE A 22 13.13 -24.47 5.00
N THR A 23 12.83 -25.48 4.18
CA THR A 23 11.48 -25.70 3.63
C THR A 23 10.45 -25.94 4.74
N ASN A 24 10.80 -26.75 5.74
CA ASN A 24 9.93 -27.05 6.88
C ASN A 24 9.65 -25.79 7.72
N ASN A 25 10.65 -24.95 7.94
CA ASN A 25 10.47 -23.69 8.67
C ASN A 25 9.66 -22.69 7.86
N THR A 26 9.86 -22.61 6.55
CA THR A 26 9.04 -21.79 5.66
C THR A 26 7.56 -22.20 5.74
N LYS A 27 7.26 -23.49 5.64
CA LYS A 27 5.90 -24.02 5.77
C LYS A 27 5.30 -23.76 7.15
N LYS A 28 6.09 -23.84 8.22
CA LYS A 28 5.63 -23.50 9.58
C LYS A 28 5.27 -22.03 9.74
N TYR A 29 6.01 -21.14 9.08
CA TYR A 29 5.72 -19.70 9.09
C TYR A 29 4.41 -19.37 8.35
N PHE A 30 4.18 -20.01 7.20
CA PHE A 30 2.97 -19.85 6.40
C PHE A 30 1.88 -20.87 6.76
N ASN A 31 1.61 -21.03 8.05
CA ASN A 31 0.55 -21.89 8.54
C ASN A 31 -0.85 -21.24 8.33
N ASP A 32 -1.90 -21.94 8.76
CA ASP A 32 -3.30 -21.47 8.65
C ASP A 32 -3.56 -20.16 9.42
N GLU A 33 -2.70 -19.81 10.39
CA GLU A 33 -2.77 -18.58 11.16
C GLU A 33 -2.08 -17.38 10.47
N PHE A 34 -1.44 -17.59 9.33
CA PHE A 34 -0.73 -16.54 8.61
C PHE A 34 -1.69 -15.46 8.11
N LYS A 35 -1.62 -14.28 8.73
CA LYS A 35 -2.47 -13.13 8.40
C LYS A 35 -1.86 -12.19 7.36
N GLY A 36 -0.61 -12.38 7.01
CA GLY A 36 0.16 -11.52 6.11
C GLY A 36 1.44 -10.99 6.76
N PHE A 37 2.21 -10.26 5.98
CA PHE A 37 3.42 -9.58 6.47
C PHE A 37 3.05 -8.27 7.16
N GLU A 38 3.53 -8.09 8.38
CA GLU A 38 3.17 -6.96 9.23
C GLU A 38 4.31 -5.94 9.30
N PHE A 39 3.97 -4.66 9.13
CA PHE A 39 4.90 -3.54 9.21
C PHE A 39 4.38 -2.51 10.21
N ASN A 40 5.16 -2.19 11.21
CA ASN A 40 4.82 -1.13 12.17
C ASN A 40 5.36 0.21 11.66
N VAL A 41 4.47 1.09 11.24
CA VAL A 41 4.81 2.40 10.68
C VAL A 41 4.26 3.50 11.60
N GLY A 42 5.11 4.01 12.49
CA GLY A 42 4.69 4.91 13.56
C GLY A 42 3.65 4.24 14.46
N ASP A 43 2.49 4.87 14.63
CA ASP A 43 1.39 4.35 15.46
C ASP A 43 0.47 3.38 14.72
N LYS A 44 0.77 3.05 13.46
CA LYS A 44 -0.06 2.18 12.63
C LYS A 44 0.63 0.87 12.29
N LYS A 45 -0.16 -0.19 12.27
CA LYS A 45 0.22 -1.52 11.82
C LYS A 45 -0.34 -1.75 10.43
N LEU A 46 0.54 -1.89 9.45
CA LEU A 46 0.19 -2.22 8.07
C LEU A 46 0.38 -3.71 7.87
N THR A 47 -0.59 -4.35 7.23
CA THR A 47 -0.52 -5.78 6.93
C THR A 47 -0.66 -5.99 5.43
N TYR A 48 0.33 -6.61 4.81
CA TYR A 48 0.29 -7.01 3.41
C TYR A 48 0.03 -8.51 3.31
N LYS A 49 -1.09 -8.89 2.72
CA LYS A 49 -1.43 -10.29 2.47
C LYS A 49 -1.22 -10.59 0.98
N PRO A 50 -0.34 -11.56 0.62
CA PRO A 50 -0.19 -12.02 -0.75
C PRO A 50 -1.51 -12.56 -1.30
N LYS A 51 -1.79 -12.34 -2.58
CA LYS A 51 -3.00 -12.87 -3.24
C LYS A 51 -3.03 -14.40 -3.28
N ASN A 52 -1.85 -15.00 -3.49
CA ASN A 52 -1.66 -16.44 -3.50
C ASN A 52 -0.56 -16.81 -2.51
N VAL A 53 -0.97 -17.35 -1.36
CA VAL A 53 -0.03 -17.74 -0.30
C VAL A 53 0.78 -18.97 -0.72
N GLU A 54 0.18 -19.95 -1.39
CA GLU A 54 0.86 -21.17 -1.84
C GLU A 54 1.97 -20.86 -2.84
N GLU A 55 1.72 -19.98 -3.81
CA GLU A 55 2.73 -19.52 -4.75
C GLU A 55 3.87 -18.78 -4.03
N THR A 56 3.54 -17.96 -3.03
CA THR A 56 4.52 -17.27 -2.20
C THR A 56 5.39 -18.27 -1.43
N VAL A 57 4.79 -19.29 -0.82
CA VAL A 57 5.51 -20.37 -0.11
C VAL A 57 6.46 -21.09 -1.05
N ASN A 58 5.97 -21.49 -2.22
CA ASN A 58 6.79 -22.20 -3.21
C ASN A 58 7.97 -21.35 -3.69
N ALA A 59 7.72 -20.06 -4.00
CA ALA A 59 8.76 -19.13 -4.42
C ALA A 59 9.81 -18.88 -3.33
N GLN A 60 9.41 -18.84 -2.05
CA GLN A 60 10.28 -18.53 -0.92
C GLN A 60 10.86 -19.78 -0.26
N SER A 61 10.50 -20.97 -0.68
CA SER A 61 11.05 -22.24 -0.16
C SER A 61 12.45 -22.55 -0.64
N ASP A 62 12.93 -21.87 -1.68
CA ASP A 62 14.30 -21.97 -2.18
C ASP A 62 14.87 -20.56 -2.42
N LEU A 63 16.00 -20.28 -1.76
CA LEU A 63 16.71 -19.01 -1.90
C LEU A 63 17.22 -18.75 -3.32
N SER A 64 17.49 -19.81 -4.08
CA SER A 64 17.95 -19.71 -5.47
C SER A 64 16.90 -19.04 -6.36
N ASN A 65 15.62 -19.21 -6.06
CA ASN A 65 14.52 -18.60 -6.82
C ASN A 65 14.59 -17.07 -6.85
N PHE A 66 15.09 -16.46 -5.76
CA PHE A 66 15.27 -15.01 -5.71
C PHE A 66 16.41 -14.56 -6.62
N ILE A 67 17.57 -15.23 -6.55
CA ILE A 67 18.78 -14.85 -7.28
C ILE A 67 18.62 -15.14 -8.77
N ASN A 68 18.15 -16.34 -9.12
CA ASN A 68 18.01 -16.81 -10.50
C ASN A 68 17.09 -15.90 -11.34
N LYS A 69 16.18 -15.16 -10.70
CA LYS A 69 15.32 -14.18 -11.37
C LYS A 69 16.11 -13.05 -12.05
N TYR A 70 17.34 -12.77 -11.60
CA TYR A 70 18.16 -11.65 -12.04
C TYR A 70 19.41 -12.10 -12.80
N LEU A 71 19.64 -13.42 -12.91
CA LEU A 71 20.76 -14.01 -13.60
C LEU A 71 20.34 -14.55 -14.98
N ASP A 72 21.29 -14.61 -15.90
CA ASP A 72 21.15 -15.35 -17.15
C ASP A 72 21.53 -16.82 -16.99
N ASP A 73 21.46 -17.58 -18.10
CA ASP A 73 21.80 -19.00 -18.14
C ASP A 73 23.27 -19.27 -17.79
N ASP A 74 24.15 -18.28 -17.98
CA ASP A 74 25.57 -18.34 -17.67
C ASP A 74 25.87 -17.91 -16.22
N GLY A 75 24.85 -17.48 -15.46
CA GLY A 75 24.96 -17.03 -14.08
C GLY A 75 25.42 -15.57 -13.92
N ASN A 76 25.40 -14.77 -14.98
CA ASN A 76 25.75 -13.35 -14.92
C ASN A 76 24.55 -12.50 -14.54
N LEU A 77 24.80 -11.43 -13.79
CA LEU A 77 23.78 -10.49 -13.38
C LEU A 77 23.36 -9.60 -14.56
N THR A 78 22.19 -9.86 -15.13
CA THR A 78 21.65 -9.13 -16.29
C THR A 78 20.79 -7.93 -15.90
N ASN A 79 20.08 -8.04 -14.78
CA ASN A 79 19.20 -6.98 -14.30
C ASN A 79 19.66 -6.43 -12.94
N ALA A 80 20.79 -5.75 -12.95
CA ALA A 80 21.38 -5.18 -11.75
C ALA A 80 20.46 -4.17 -11.04
N LYS A 81 19.70 -3.36 -11.79
CA LYS A 81 18.79 -2.38 -11.21
C LYS A 81 17.72 -3.02 -10.35
N ASP A 82 17.02 -4.01 -10.88
CA ASP A 82 15.93 -4.65 -10.17
C ASP A 82 16.45 -5.52 -9.02
N TYR A 83 17.61 -6.18 -9.21
CA TYR A 83 18.28 -6.92 -8.15
C TYR A 83 18.58 -6.02 -6.95
N HIS A 84 19.29 -4.91 -7.16
CA HIS A 84 19.67 -4.01 -6.08
C HIS A 84 18.46 -3.32 -5.46
N THR A 85 17.42 -3.02 -6.23
CA THR A 85 16.16 -2.49 -5.69
C THR A 85 15.48 -3.50 -4.77
N ALA A 86 15.32 -4.74 -5.22
CA ALA A 86 14.70 -5.79 -4.43
C ALA A 86 15.51 -6.12 -3.18
N LEU A 87 16.85 -6.21 -3.31
CA LEU A 87 17.74 -6.46 -2.19
C LEU A 87 17.68 -5.32 -1.16
N SER A 88 17.67 -4.07 -1.60
CA SER A 88 17.53 -2.90 -0.72
C SER A 88 16.21 -2.93 0.05
N MET A 89 15.09 -3.29 -0.59
CA MET A 89 13.81 -3.49 0.08
C MET A 89 13.87 -4.63 1.10
N ALA A 90 14.51 -5.74 0.76
CA ALA A 90 14.66 -6.89 1.65
C ALA A 90 15.53 -6.57 2.89
N MET A 91 16.56 -5.73 2.72
CA MET A 91 17.46 -5.32 3.80
C MET A 91 16.84 -4.26 4.74
N ASN A 92 15.91 -3.44 4.25
CA ASN A 92 15.25 -2.39 5.05
C ASN A 92 13.73 -2.31 4.75
N PRO A 93 12.97 -3.36 5.03
CA PRO A 93 11.55 -3.42 4.69
C PRO A 93 10.72 -2.35 5.43
N LEU A 94 11.07 -2.06 6.68
CA LEU A 94 10.36 -1.06 7.48
C LEU A 94 10.59 0.35 6.95
N GLY A 95 11.82 0.69 6.52
CA GLY A 95 12.13 1.99 5.92
C GLY A 95 11.34 2.23 4.64
N TYR A 96 11.24 1.22 3.78
CA TYR A 96 10.42 1.29 2.56
C TYR A 96 8.93 1.41 2.88
N ALA A 97 8.41 0.61 3.81
CA ALA A 97 7.01 0.68 4.23
C ALA A 97 6.65 2.07 4.76
N LYS A 98 7.52 2.66 5.58
CA LYS A 98 7.35 4.02 6.11
C LYS A 98 7.37 5.07 5.00
N PHE A 99 8.35 4.99 4.09
CA PHE A 99 8.47 5.92 2.97
C PHE A 99 7.20 5.92 2.10
N PHE A 100 6.73 4.75 1.67
CA PHE A 100 5.53 4.66 0.83
C PHE A 100 4.26 5.08 1.57
N TYR A 101 4.16 4.81 2.87
CA TYR A 101 3.05 5.27 3.68
C TYR A 101 3.00 6.81 3.78
N GLU A 102 4.14 7.44 4.04
CA GLU A 102 4.24 8.90 4.12
C GLU A 102 3.98 9.56 2.76
N GLN A 103 4.52 8.99 1.68
CA GLN A 103 4.26 9.46 0.32
C GLN A 103 2.76 9.37 -0.02
N GLY A 104 2.13 8.22 0.21
CA GLY A 104 0.69 8.06 -0.06
C GLY A 104 -0.19 9.01 0.78
N LYS A 105 0.23 9.31 2.02
CA LYS A 105 -0.45 10.31 2.85
C LYS A 105 -0.33 11.72 2.27
N ALA A 106 0.87 12.10 1.80
CA ALA A 106 1.11 13.40 1.17
C ALA A 106 0.31 13.54 -0.13
N ASP A 107 0.30 12.52 -0.97
CA ASP A 107 -0.44 12.49 -2.22
C ASP A 107 -1.96 12.61 -1.98
N ALA A 108 -2.50 11.89 -1.00
CA ALA A 108 -3.91 11.99 -0.63
C ALA A 108 -4.31 13.41 -0.17
N VAL A 109 -3.45 14.09 0.61
CA VAL A 109 -3.67 15.49 1.01
C VAL A 109 -3.65 16.42 -0.21
N ASN A 110 -2.70 16.24 -1.12
CA ASN A 110 -2.60 17.03 -2.34
C ASN A 110 -3.84 16.84 -3.23
N ASP A 111 -4.35 15.62 -3.35
CA ASP A 111 -5.56 15.33 -4.11
C ASP A 111 -6.78 16.03 -3.52
N VAL A 112 -6.98 15.97 -2.20
CA VAL A 112 -8.07 16.68 -1.50
C VAL A 112 -7.97 18.18 -1.72
N VAL A 113 -6.77 18.76 -1.63
CA VAL A 113 -6.55 20.20 -1.86
C VAL A 113 -6.84 20.58 -3.32
N ARG A 114 -6.42 19.74 -4.26
CA ARG A 114 -6.70 19.95 -5.70
C ARG A 114 -8.20 19.90 -5.99
N ASP A 115 -8.88 18.90 -5.46
CA ASP A 115 -10.32 18.73 -5.65
C ASP A 115 -11.11 19.86 -4.97
N GLY A 116 -10.67 20.30 -3.78
CA GLY A 116 -11.23 21.46 -3.12
C GLY A 116 -11.07 22.78 -3.88
N LYS A 117 -9.96 22.95 -4.62
CA LYS A 117 -9.74 24.12 -5.48
C LYS A 117 -10.56 24.05 -6.78
N ASN A 118 -10.88 22.85 -7.24
CA ASN A 118 -11.66 22.62 -8.47
C ASN A 118 -13.17 22.54 -8.22
N VAL A 119 -13.66 22.84 -7.01
CA VAL A 119 -15.08 22.96 -6.75
C VAL A 119 -15.64 24.08 -7.65
N ASN A 120 -16.52 23.68 -8.57
CA ASN A 120 -17.18 24.61 -9.48
C ASN A 120 -18.06 25.60 -8.69
N MET A 121 -17.52 26.81 -8.51
CA MET A 121 -18.21 27.92 -7.86
C MET A 121 -19.28 28.55 -8.77
N ASN A 122 -19.76 27.84 -9.77
CA ASN A 122 -20.92 28.33 -10.54
C ASN A 122 -22.06 28.56 -9.55
N VAL A 123 -22.44 29.82 -9.43
CA VAL A 123 -23.62 30.23 -8.68
C VAL A 123 -24.76 29.29 -9.07
N ARG A 124 -25.32 28.58 -8.08
CA ARG A 124 -26.51 27.75 -8.29
C ARG A 124 -27.52 28.65 -8.98
N THR A 125 -27.80 28.41 -10.25
CA THR A 125 -28.92 29.03 -10.95
C THR A 125 -30.13 28.81 -10.08
N ASN A 126 -30.77 29.92 -9.66
CA ASN A 126 -31.98 29.88 -8.88
C ASN A 126 -32.89 28.82 -9.49
N VAL A 127 -33.20 27.78 -8.76
CA VAL A 127 -34.23 26.83 -9.14
C VAL A 127 -35.50 27.72 -9.28
N ASP A 128 -35.97 27.88 -10.51
CA ASP A 128 -37.26 28.49 -10.78
C ASP A 128 -38.32 27.61 -10.11
N THR A 129 -38.65 27.96 -8.88
CA THR A 129 -39.77 27.36 -8.18
C THR A 129 -41.04 27.97 -8.78
N SER A 130 -41.52 27.40 -9.87
CA SER A 130 -42.81 27.69 -10.48
C SER A 130 -43.98 27.16 -9.65
N THR A 131 -43.80 26.89 -8.37
CA THR A 131 -44.87 26.61 -7.43
C THR A 131 -45.37 27.92 -6.82
N PRO A 132 -46.70 28.19 -6.81
CA PRO A 132 -47.25 29.36 -6.18
C PRO A 132 -47.20 29.23 -4.65
N GLY A 133 -46.04 29.57 -4.09
CA GLY A 133 -45.78 29.65 -2.66
C GLY A 133 -45.33 31.06 -2.28
N PRO A 134 -45.38 31.43 -0.98
CA PRO A 134 -44.95 32.73 -0.53
C PRO A 134 -43.49 33.01 -0.89
N LYS A 135 -43.24 34.05 -1.70
CA LYS A 135 -41.90 34.49 -2.07
C LYS A 135 -41.29 35.26 -0.92
N PHE A 136 -40.26 34.74 -0.34
CA PHE A 136 -39.45 35.44 0.69
C PHE A 136 -38.33 36.19 0.02
N ARG A 137 -38.25 37.51 0.23
CA ARG A 137 -37.13 38.35 -0.20
C ARG A 137 -36.46 38.87 1.06
N VAL A 138 -35.22 38.54 1.25
CA VAL A 138 -34.38 39.18 2.28
C VAL A 138 -33.99 40.57 1.79
N LEU A 139 -34.51 41.58 2.41
CA LEU A 139 -34.09 42.97 2.21
C LEU A 139 -32.91 43.22 3.15
N GLN A 140 -31.73 43.27 2.59
CA GLN A 140 -30.55 43.68 3.33
C GLN A 140 -30.61 45.23 3.41
N ASP A 141 -30.99 45.74 4.56
CA ASP A 141 -30.92 47.15 4.84
C ASP A 141 -29.52 47.46 5.37
N THR A 142 -28.77 48.29 4.68
CA THR A 142 -27.34 48.48 4.87
C THR A 142 -26.98 49.33 6.09
N ASN A 143 -27.95 49.73 6.95
CA ASN A 143 -27.70 50.69 8.03
C ASN A 143 -28.37 50.40 9.38
N ASP A 144 -28.69 49.19 9.75
CA ASP A 144 -29.18 48.98 11.12
C ASP A 144 -28.68 47.63 11.71
N PHE A 145 -27.61 47.67 12.45
CA PHE A 145 -27.18 46.59 13.31
C PHE A 145 -28.18 46.48 14.46
N GLY A 146 -29.15 45.58 14.38
CA GLY A 146 -29.90 45.17 15.57
C GLY A 146 -31.42 45.01 15.47
N ARG A 147 -32.03 44.93 14.28
CA ARG A 147 -33.49 44.67 14.19
C ARG A 147 -33.78 43.42 13.39
N GLY A 148 -34.49 42.48 14.05
CA GLY A 148 -34.84 41.20 13.52
C GLY A 148 -35.70 41.22 12.25
N LEU A 149 -35.81 40.05 11.64
CA LEU A 149 -36.55 39.75 10.40
C LEU A 149 -37.98 40.34 10.40
N LYS A 150 -38.28 41.28 9.48
CA LYS A 150 -39.65 41.76 9.27
C LYS A 150 -40.27 40.97 8.11
N ILE A 151 -41.26 40.14 8.42
CA ILE A 151 -42.04 39.39 7.44
C ILE A 151 -43.25 40.24 7.07
N LYS A 152 -43.34 40.69 5.81
CA LYS A 152 -44.56 41.34 5.28
C LYS A 152 -45.34 40.30 4.46
N SER A 153 -46.54 39.94 4.91
CA SER A 153 -47.49 39.17 4.09
C SER A 153 -48.23 40.13 3.17
N LYS A 154 -48.27 39.82 1.88
CA LYS A 154 -49.06 40.53 0.89
C LYS A 154 -50.40 39.83 0.80
N LYS A 155 -51.51 40.58 1.06
CA LYS A 155 -52.86 40.13 0.78
C LYS A 155 -53.08 40.05 -0.73
#